data_8e6e6dddd60fbd02beb6e862ff17aa54
#
_entry.id   8e6e6dddd60fbd02beb6e862ff17aa54
#
_cell.length_a   1.000
_cell.length_b   1.000
_cell.length_c   1.000
_cell.angle_alpha   90.00
_cell.angle_beta   90.00
_cell.angle_gamma   90.00
#
_symmetry.space_group_name_H-M   'P 1'
#
loop_
_entity.id
_entity.type
_entity.pdbx_description
1 polymer ?
#
loop_
_entity_poly.entity_id
_entity_poly.type
_entity_poly.pdbx_seq_one_letter_code
_entity_poly.pdbx_strand_id
1 'polypeptide(L)'
;MTERVTVGNLRVAPVLYDFINNEALPGTDLDPDTFWSGVDKVVADLTPKNQDLLARRDDLQAQVDKWHRARVIGPFDAEDYQQFLTNIGYLQPEPTDFTITTSGVDDEITTTAGPQLVVPILNARFALNAANARWGSLYDALYGTDVISEEDGAEKGRGYNRVRGDKVIAYARKFLDGAAPLADGSWADITRLEVVDGRVAATLDDGGSTSLADPDKFVGYLGEAERPTAVLLVNNGLHIEILIDPDSPIGSTDKAGIKDVVLESAITTIMDFEDSVAAVDADDKVLGYRNWLGLNRGDLTEQVSKGDETFTRVLSEDRTYTGPDGGQVTLPGRSLLFVRNVGHLMTNDAMVFDADGEDGPEVPEGIQDALFTSLIGIHGLRQGDGNGPLANSRT
;
A
#
# COMPACT_ATOMS: atom_id res chain seq x y z
N MET A 1 -11.41 -35.62 9.86
CA MET A 1 -11.09 -34.35 10.52
C MET A 1 -9.74 -34.52 11.19
N THR A 2 -8.77 -33.70 10.90
CA THR A 2 -7.45 -33.72 11.55
C THR A 2 -7.65 -33.28 13.01
N GLU A 3 -7.08 -34.00 13.97
CA GLU A 3 -7.23 -33.68 15.39
C GLU A 3 -6.63 -32.30 15.67
N ARG A 4 -7.37 -31.40 16.30
CA ARG A 4 -6.90 -30.05 16.64
C ARG A 4 -5.89 -30.10 17.80
N VAL A 5 -5.01 -29.13 17.86
CA VAL A 5 -4.04 -28.99 18.95
C VAL A 5 -4.67 -28.20 20.08
N THR A 6 -4.70 -28.77 21.30
CA THR A 6 -5.21 -28.08 22.48
C THR A 6 -4.18 -27.10 23.05
N VAL A 7 -4.57 -25.86 23.25
CA VAL A 7 -3.78 -24.76 23.81
C VAL A 7 -4.63 -24.03 24.87
N GLY A 8 -4.38 -24.29 26.13
CA GLY A 8 -5.22 -23.74 27.22
C GLY A 8 -6.69 -24.13 27.03
N ASN A 9 -7.55 -23.14 26.87
CA ASN A 9 -8.98 -23.31 26.62
C ASN A 9 -9.35 -23.30 25.12
N LEU A 10 -8.36 -23.40 24.23
CA LEU A 10 -8.54 -23.33 22.79
C LEU A 10 -8.15 -24.64 22.10
N ARG A 11 -8.81 -24.92 20.99
CA ARG A 11 -8.47 -25.96 20.05
C ARG A 11 -8.11 -25.32 18.70
N VAL A 12 -6.86 -25.42 18.32
CA VAL A 12 -6.25 -24.76 17.17
C VAL A 12 -6.12 -25.72 16.00
N ALA A 13 -6.47 -25.31 14.80
CA ALA A 13 -6.22 -26.08 13.58
C ALA A 13 -4.73 -26.37 13.43
N PRO A 14 -4.31 -27.63 13.13
CA PRO A 14 -2.90 -28.00 13.04
C PRO A 14 -2.11 -27.12 12.08
N VAL A 15 -2.67 -26.79 10.92
CA VAL A 15 -2.00 -25.95 9.90
C VAL A 15 -1.66 -24.56 10.46
N LEU A 16 -2.54 -23.95 11.27
CA LEU A 16 -2.29 -22.68 11.93
C LEU A 16 -1.24 -22.82 13.05
N TYR A 17 -1.39 -23.85 13.90
CA TYR A 17 -0.45 -24.10 14.98
C TYR A 17 0.98 -24.34 14.46
N ASP A 18 1.12 -25.15 13.41
CA ASP A 18 2.40 -25.46 12.79
C ASP A 18 3.02 -24.23 12.11
N PHE A 19 2.23 -23.43 11.39
CA PHE A 19 2.69 -22.18 10.80
C PHE A 19 3.22 -21.21 11.86
N ILE A 20 2.47 -21.00 12.94
CA ILE A 20 2.88 -20.09 14.00
C ILE A 20 4.20 -20.53 14.65
N ASN A 21 4.33 -21.83 15.01
CA ASN A 21 5.50 -22.30 15.72
C ASN A 21 6.74 -22.44 14.83
N ASN A 22 6.56 -22.84 13.56
CA ASN A 22 7.68 -23.19 12.69
C ASN A 22 8.07 -22.05 11.74
N GLU A 23 7.16 -21.12 11.45
CA GLU A 23 7.39 -20.04 10.50
C GLU A 23 7.31 -18.63 11.14
N ALA A 24 6.26 -18.32 11.92
CA ALA A 24 6.04 -16.96 12.40
C ALA A 24 6.83 -16.62 13.66
N LEU A 25 6.91 -17.49 14.65
CA LEU A 25 7.64 -17.28 15.90
C LEU A 25 9.18 -17.24 15.74
N PRO A 26 9.81 -18.13 14.91
CA PRO A 26 11.26 -18.09 14.72
C PRO A 26 11.77 -16.71 14.30
N GLY A 27 12.73 -16.16 15.05
CA GLY A 27 13.29 -14.81 14.82
C GLY A 27 12.58 -13.67 15.57
N THR A 28 11.53 -13.94 16.33
CA THR A 28 10.86 -12.92 17.16
C THR A 28 11.37 -12.85 18.60
N ASP A 29 12.19 -13.81 19.05
CA ASP A 29 12.63 -14.02 20.45
C ASP A 29 11.48 -14.26 21.45
N LEU A 30 10.30 -14.57 20.96
CA LEU A 30 9.16 -14.97 21.78
C LEU A 30 9.20 -16.48 22.04
N ASP A 31 9.03 -16.85 23.31
CA ASP A 31 8.87 -18.23 23.69
C ASP A 31 7.49 -18.75 23.27
N PRO A 32 7.38 -19.91 22.57
CA PRO A 32 6.09 -20.44 22.10
C PRO A 32 5.04 -20.64 23.19
N ASP A 33 5.41 -21.19 24.35
CA ASP A 33 4.47 -21.45 25.45
C ASP A 33 3.94 -20.13 26.02
N THR A 34 4.81 -19.13 26.15
CA THR A 34 4.43 -17.78 26.59
C THR A 34 3.51 -17.11 25.57
N PHE A 35 3.79 -17.24 24.28
CA PHE A 35 2.98 -16.68 23.21
C PHE A 35 1.57 -17.29 23.24
N TRP A 36 1.46 -18.63 23.21
CA TRP A 36 0.17 -19.30 23.18
C TRP A 36 -0.64 -19.09 24.46
N SER A 37 0.01 -19.02 25.63
CA SER A 37 -0.66 -18.62 26.88
C SER A 37 -1.23 -17.18 26.78
N GLY A 38 -0.53 -16.28 26.11
CA GLY A 38 -1.00 -14.94 25.81
C GLY A 38 -2.21 -14.94 24.88
N VAL A 39 -2.21 -15.77 23.82
CA VAL A 39 -3.32 -15.94 22.89
C VAL A 39 -4.57 -16.42 23.64
N ASP A 40 -4.47 -17.51 24.41
CA ASP A 40 -5.59 -18.04 25.20
C ASP A 40 -6.19 -16.96 26.11
N LYS A 41 -5.36 -16.23 26.84
CA LYS A 41 -5.78 -15.14 27.72
C LYS A 41 -6.49 -14.01 26.98
N VAL A 42 -5.94 -13.52 25.87
CA VAL A 42 -6.52 -12.40 25.11
C VAL A 42 -7.87 -12.82 24.51
N VAL A 43 -7.96 -14.02 23.96
CA VAL A 43 -9.20 -14.57 23.42
C VAL A 43 -10.26 -14.70 24.52
N ALA A 44 -9.91 -15.25 25.68
CA ALA A 44 -10.82 -15.40 26.81
C ALA A 44 -11.31 -14.03 27.37
N ASP A 45 -10.44 -13.03 27.39
CA ASP A 45 -10.76 -11.69 27.92
C ASP A 45 -11.62 -10.86 26.93
N LEU A 46 -11.38 -10.99 25.61
CA LEU A 46 -11.98 -10.11 24.61
C LEU A 46 -13.25 -10.71 23.97
N THR A 47 -13.37 -12.02 23.85
CA THR A 47 -14.54 -12.64 23.21
C THR A 47 -15.86 -12.27 23.88
N PRO A 48 -16.02 -12.32 25.24
CA PRO A 48 -17.26 -11.88 25.87
C PRO A 48 -17.60 -10.42 25.59
N LYS A 49 -16.60 -9.53 25.60
CA LYS A 49 -16.79 -8.10 25.27
C LYS A 49 -17.25 -7.91 23.84
N ASN A 50 -16.66 -8.67 22.90
CA ASN A 50 -17.08 -8.65 21.51
C ASN A 50 -18.54 -9.10 21.36
N GLN A 51 -18.93 -10.19 22.02
CA GLN A 51 -20.30 -10.70 22.01
C GLN A 51 -21.30 -9.68 22.59
N ASP A 52 -20.96 -9.04 23.71
CA ASP A 52 -21.78 -7.98 24.32
C ASP A 52 -21.96 -6.78 23.38
N LEU A 53 -20.90 -6.37 22.68
CA LEU A 53 -20.95 -5.27 21.70
C LEU A 53 -21.77 -5.64 20.47
N LEU A 54 -21.69 -6.88 19.98
CA LEU A 54 -22.55 -7.37 18.89
C LEU A 54 -24.01 -7.41 19.29
N ALA A 55 -24.33 -7.90 20.50
CA ALA A 55 -25.70 -7.88 21.06
C ALA A 55 -26.20 -6.41 21.17
N ARG A 56 -25.36 -5.48 21.61
CA ARG A 56 -25.70 -4.05 21.68
C ARG A 56 -25.97 -3.46 20.29
N ARG A 57 -25.15 -3.81 19.28
CA ARG A 57 -25.39 -3.42 17.88
C ARG A 57 -26.75 -3.90 17.39
N ASP A 58 -27.09 -5.17 17.63
CA ASP A 58 -28.36 -5.75 17.19
C ASP A 58 -29.56 -5.09 17.87
N ASP A 59 -29.45 -4.78 19.16
CA ASP A 59 -30.47 -4.01 19.89
C ASP A 59 -30.66 -2.61 19.31
N LEU A 60 -29.58 -1.88 19.04
CA LEU A 60 -29.65 -0.57 18.40
C LEU A 60 -30.28 -0.64 17.00
N GLN A 61 -29.90 -1.63 16.19
CA GLN A 61 -30.50 -1.85 14.87
C GLN A 61 -32.01 -2.11 14.97
N ALA A 62 -32.43 -2.97 15.91
CA ALA A 62 -33.84 -3.27 16.11
C ALA A 62 -34.64 -2.02 16.52
N GLN A 63 -34.06 -1.13 17.35
CA GLN A 63 -34.69 0.13 17.75
C GLN A 63 -34.81 1.10 16.56
N VAL A 64 -33.75 1.25 15.74
CA VAL A 64 -33.76 2.08 14.53
C VAL A 64 -34.79 1.56 13.52
N ASP A 65 -34.83 0.27 13.27
CA ASP A 65 -35.82 -0.36 12.39
C ASP A 65 -37.24 -0.10 12.86
N LYS A 66 -37.50 -0.23 14.18
CA LYS A 66 -38.82 0.02 14.78
C LYS A 66 -39.23 1.49 14.60
N TRP A 67 -38.28 2.42 14.78
CA TRP A 67 -38.55 3.86 14.59
C TRP A 67 -38.94 4.16 13.15
N HIS A 68 -38.21 3.63 12.16
CA HIS A 68 -38.49 3.83 10.73
C HIS A 68 -39.83 3.15 10.34
N ARG A 69 -40.09 1.91 10.76
CA ARG A 69 -41.36 1.21 10.45
C ARG A 69 -42.58 1.94 10.97
N ALA A 70 -42.47 2.64 12.10
CA ALA A 70 -43.56 3.42 12.68
C ALA A 70 -43.81 4.75 11.89
N ARG A 71 -42.91 5.17 11.02
CA ARG A 71 -42.91 6.46 10.31
C ARG A 71 -42.87 6.33 8.79
N VAL A 72 -43.37 5.25 8.24
CA VAL A 72 -43.37 4.98 6.77
C VAL A 72 -44.19 6.02 6.00
N ILE A 73 -45.14 6.72 6.62
CA ILE A 73 -46.04 7.67 6.00
C ILE A 73 -45.78 9.07 6.59
N GLY A 74 -45.32 10.00 5.80
CA GLY A 74 -45.10 11.40 6.18
C GLY A 74 -43.72 11.93 5.79
N PRO A 75 -43.46 13.24 5.93
CA PRO A 75 -42.13 13.79 5.72
C PRO A 75 -41.16 13.29 6.80
N PHE A 76 -39.90 13.09 6.42
CA PHE A 76 -38.83 12.75 7.35
C PHE A 76 -38.50 13.99 8.21
N ASP A 77 -38.55 13.81 9.54
CA ASP A 77 -38.17 14.84 10.51
C ASP A 77 -36.75 14.51 11.04
N ALA A 78 -35.77 15.30 10.61
CA ALA A 78 -34.38 15.09 10.96
C ALA A 78 -34.08 15.40 12.45
N GLU A 79 -34.78 16.37 13.05
CA GLU A 79 -34.58 16.72 14.46
C GLU A 79 -35.14 15.63 15.39
N ASP A 80 -36.37 15.12 15.10
CA ASP A 80 -36.96 14.00 15.84
C ASP A 80 -36.06 12.74 15.71
N TYR A 81 -35.50 12.48 14.53
CA TYR A 81 -34.60 11.35 14.33
C TYR A 81 -33.27 11.50 15.10
N GLN A 82 -32.65 12.67 15.05
CA GLN A 82 -31.43 12.94 15.81
C GLN A 82 -31.67 12.81 17.32
N GLN A 83 -32.79 13.35 17.82
CA GLN A 83 -33.15 13.19 19.23
C GLN A 83 -33.37 11.72 19.62
N PHE A 84 -34.03 10.95 18.76
CA PHE A 84 -34.22 9.52 18.96
C PHE A 84 -32.86 8.79 19.03
N LEU A 85 -31.94 9.02 18.08
CA LEU A 85 -30.61 8.41 18.05
C LEU A 85 -29.78 8.77 19.30
N THR A 86 -29.90 10.00 19.78
CA THR A 86 -29.27 10.44 21.02
C THR A 86 -29.86 9.71 22.23
N ASN A 87 -31.19 9.58 22.31
CA ASN A 87 -31.86 8.94 23.42
C ASN A 87 -31.54 7.44 23.55
N ILE A 88 -31.38 6.72 22.46
CA ILE A 88 -30.99 5.30 22.48
C ILE A 88 -29.47 5.10 22.69
N GLY A 89 -28.69 6.21 22.71
CA GLY A 89 -27.25 6.17 22.86
C GLY A 89 -26.49 5.71 21.60
N TYR A 90 -27.11 5.84 20.42
CA TYR A 90 -26.42 5.66 19.14
C TYR A 90 -25.50 6.86 18.86
N LEU A 91 -26.05 8.07 18.96
CA LEU A 91 -25.23 9.28 18.95
C LEU A 91 -24.69 9.55 20.35
N GLN A 92 -23.38 9.64 20.46
CA GLN A 92 -22.69 9.96 21.69
C GLN A 92 -22.32 11.46 21.72
N PRO A 93 -22.21 12.05 22.93
CA PRO A 93 -21.73 13.44 23.05
C PRO A 93 -20.31 13.56 22.50
N GLU A 94 -20.00 14.71 21.91
CA GLU A 94 -18.65 15.01 21.47
C GLU A 94 -17.69 14.97 22.67
N PRO A 95 -16.53 14.27 22.55
CA PRO A 95 -15.55 14.25 23.62
C PRO A 95 -14.92 15.64 23.82
N THR A 96 -14.34 15.87 24.99
CA THR A 96 -13.53 17.06 25.25
C THR A 96 -12.32 17.09 24.33
N ASP A 97 -11.81 18.29 24.05
CA ASP A 97 -10.61 18.48 23.25
C ASP A 97 -9.46 17.60 23.74
N PHE A 98 -8.78 16.96 22.80
CA PHE A 98 -7.60 16.15 23.07
C PHE A 98 -6.52 16.41 22.02
N THR A 99 -5.28 16.08 22.34
CA THR A 99 -4.16 16.14 21.41
C THR A 99 -3.58 14.75 21.17
N ILE A 100 -3.17 14.50 19.94
CA ILE A 100 -2.43 13.28 19.59
C ILE A 100 -1.02 13.41 20.17
N THR A 101 -0.58 12.41 20.94
CA THR A 101 0.71 12.40 21.66
C THR A 101 1.73 11.43 21.07
N THR A 102 1.39 10.74 19.96
CA THR A 102 2.32 9.85 19.25
C THR A 102 3.48 10.62 18.65
N SER A 103 4.66 10.02 18.64
CA SER A 103 5.87 10.58 18.05
C SER A 103 6.65 9.49 17.30
N GLY A 104 7.56 9.88 16.40
CA GLY A 104 8.35 8.93 15.62
C GLY A 104 7.52 8.14 14.60
N VAL A 105 6.43 8.74 14.12
CA VAL A 105 5.55 8.14 13.11
C VAL A 105 6.15 8.38 11.73
N ASP A 106 6.06 7.37 10.85
CA ASP A 106 6.57 7.43 9.47
C ASP A 106 5.95 8.60 8.68
N ASP A 107 6.75 9.23 7.82
CA ASP A 107 6.32 10.40 7.04
C ASP A 107 5.16 10.08 6.10
N GLU A 108 5.07 8.86 5.61
CA GLU A 108 3.96 8.36 4.79
C GLU A 108 2.61 8.41 5.51
N ILE A 109 2.61 8.46 6.85
CA ILE A 109 1.40 8.59 7.67
C ILE A 109 1.14 10.05 8.04
N THR A 110 2.19 10.84 8.29
CA THR A 110 2.07 12.16 8.95
C THR A 110 2.17 13.34 8.00
N THR A 111 3.01 13.27 6.98
CA THR A 111 3.39 14.44 6.16
C THR A 111 3.28 14.22 4.66
N THR A 112 3.47 13.00 4.17
CA THR A 112 3.45 12.70 2.74
C THR A 112 2.05 12.37 2.27
N ALA A 113 1.38 13.33 1.64
CA ALA A 113 0.07 13.11 1.04
C ALA A 113 0.20 12.43 -0.33
N GLY A 114 -0.17 11.17 -0.42
CA GLY A 114 -0.12 10.39 -1.66
C GLY A 114 -1.22 9.34 -1.75
N PRO A 115 -1.37 8.69 -2.93
CA PRO A 115 -2.35 7.64 -3.13
C PRO A 115 -2.11 6.43 -2.22
N GLN A 116 -3.19 5.78 -1.82
CA GLN A 116 -3.19 4.53 -1.08
C GLN A 116 -3.82 3.42 -1.91
N LEU A 117 -3.20 2.24 -1.92
CA LEU A 117 -3.78 1.04 -2.53
C LEU A 117 -4.36 0.12 -1.46
N VAL A 118 -5.36 -0.67 -1.85
CA VAL A 118 -5.89 -1.81 -1.09
C VAL A 118 -5.76 -3.04 -1.98
N VAL A 119 -5.23 -4.13 -1.45
CA VAL A 119 -4.94 -5.34 -2.23
C VAL A 119 -5.26 -6.60 -1.43
N PRO A 120 -5.86 -7.65 -2.05
CA PRO A 120 -6.12 -8.92 -1.39
C PRO A 120 -4.80 -9.63 -1.02
N ILE A 121 -4.58 -9.89 0.27
CA ILE A 121 -3.35 -10.53 0.78
C ILE A 121 -3.22 -12.00 0.36
N LEU A 122 -4.32 -12.68 0.07
CA LEU A 122 -4.30 -14.09 -0.36
C LEU A 122 -3.64 -14.28 -1.73
N ASN A 123 -3.42 -13.22 -2.50
CA ASN A 123 -2.77 -13.28 -3.80
C ASN A 123 -1.38 -12.64 -3.73
N ALA A 124 -0.34 -13.47 -3.59
CA ALA A 124 1.06 -13.02 -3.47
C ALA A 124 1.51 -12.13 -4.63
N ARG A 125 1.08 -12.42 -5.88
CA ARG A 125 1.38 -11.61 -7.06
C ARG A 125 0.78 -10.20 -6.94
N PHE A 126 -0.47 -10.09 -6.49
CA PHE A 126 -1.13 -8.80 -6.32
C PHE A 126 -0.49 -8.02 -5.17
N ALA A 127 -0.18 -8.69 -4.06
CA ALA A 127 0.49 -8.08 -2.91
C ALA A 127 1.86 -7.49 -3.31
N LEU A 128 2.70 -8.26 -4.02
CA LEU A 128 3.99 -7.79 -4.54
C LEU A 128 3.84 -6.63 -5.53
N ASN A 129 2.85 -6.71 -6.44
CA ASN A 129 2.60 -5.62 -7.39
C ASN A 129 2.23 -4.33 -6.68
N ALA A 130 1.34 -4.40 -5.68
CA ALA A 130 0.90 -3.23 -4.93
C ALA A 130 2.00 -2.64 -4.05
N ALA A 131 2.81 -3.48 -3.38
CA ALA A 131 3.97 -3.03 -2.62
C ALA A 131 4.98 -2.28 -3.52
N ASN A 132 5.22 -2.77 -4.73
CA ASN A 132 6.14 -2.18 -5.70
C ASN A 132 5.54 -0.98 -6.47
N ALA A 133 4.24 -0.74 -6.36
CA ALA A 133 3.56 0.36 -7.05
C ALA A 133 3.83 1.74 -6.43
N ARG A 134 4.77 1.84 -5.46
CA ARG A 134 5.28 3.14 -5.03
C ARG A 134 5.81 3.94 -6.22
N TRP A 135 6.42 3.29 -7.18
CA TRP A 135 6.93 3.92 -8.41
C TRP A 135 6.20 3.37 -9.62
N GLY A 136 5.57 4.27 -10.36
CA GLY A 136 4.75 3.91 -11.52
C GLY A 136 5.07 4.76 -12.74
N SER A 137 5.13 4.12 -13.92
CA SER A 137 5.27 4.80 -15.20
C SER A 137 4.04 5.66 -15.51
N LEU A 138 4.24 6.96 -15.71
CA LEU A 138 3.20 7.86 -16.19
C LEU A 138 2.84 7.52 -17.64
N TYR A 139 3.85 7.17 -18.47
CA TYR A 139 3.62 6.84 -19.87
C TYR A 139 2.73 5.60 -20.00
N ASP A 140 3.03 4.53 -19.24
CA ASP A 140 2.21 3.31 -19.24
C ASP A 140 0.79 3.59 -18.74
N ALA A 141 0.64 4.37 -17.68
CA ALA A 141 -0.65 4.75 -17.12
C ALA A 141 -1.50 5.53 -18.13
N LEU A 142 -0.91 6.53 -18.81
CA LEU A 142 -1.60 7.31 -19.83
C LEU A 142 -1.93 6.49 -21.08
N TYR A 143 -0.99 5.63 -21.52
CA TYR A 143 -1.17 4.81 -22.70
C TYR A 143 -2.25 3.74 -22.50
N GLY A 144 -2.30 3.12 -21.30
CA GLY A 144 -3.18 2.02 -20.97
C GLY A 144 -4.63 2.40 -20.60
N THR A 145 -4.86 3.66 -20.19
CA THR A 145 -6.16 4.10 -19.67
C THR A 145 -6.95 4.96 -20.68
N ASP A 146 -8.09 5.47 -20.27
CA ASP A 146 -8.96 6.36 -21.05
C ASP A 146 -8.62 7.85 -20.91
N VAL A 147 -7.57 8.21 -20.16
CA VAL A 147 -7.08 9.60 -20.05
C VAL A 147 -6.68 10.15 -21.43
N ILE A 148 -6.06 9.31 -22.26
CA ILE A 148 -5.81 9.62 -23.66
C ILE A 148 -6.95 9.01 -24.49
N SER A 149 -7.78 9.86 -25.10
CA SER A 149 -8.86 9.45 -26.01
C SER A 149 -8.35 8.52 -27.11
N GLU A 150 -9.20 7.60 -27.55
CA GLU A 150 -8.96 6.73 -28.71
C GLU A 150 -9.34 7.38 -30.04
N GLU A 151 -9.75 8.64 -30.04
CA GLU A 151 -10.11 9.38 -31.25
C GLU A 151 -8.88 9.80 -32.07
N ASP A 152 -9.11 10.19 -33.32
CA ASP A 152 -8.11 10.73 -34.24
C ASP A 152 -6.91 9.80 -34.48
N GLY A 153 -7.15 8.50 -34.60
CA GLY A 153 -6.13 7.51 -34.89
C GLY A 153 -5.28 7.10 -33.68
N ALA A 154 -5.73 7.41 -32.46
CA ALA A 154 -5.04 7.08 -31.20
C ALA A 154 -5.59 5.83 -30.51
N GLU A 155 -6.21 4.91 -31.26
CA GLU A 155 -6.81 3.69 -30.73
C GLU A 155 -5.73 2.77 -30.12
N LYS A 156 -6.11 2.08 -29.03
CA LYS A 156 -5.31 0.98 -28.45
C LYS A 156 -5.46 -0.27 -29.33
N GLY A 157 -4.36 -0.91 -29.66
CA GLY A 157 -4.33 -2.11 -30.49
C GLY A 157 -3.38 -3.19 -29.95
N ARG A 158 -3.11 -4.22 -30.77
CA ARG A 158 -2.17 -5.29 -30.41
C ARG A 158 -0.71 -4.85 -30.37
N GLY A 159 -0.37 -3.72 -30.99
CA GLY A 159 0.96 -3.16 -31.06
C GLY A 159 0.99 -1.71 -30.59
N TYR A 160 2.19 -1.15 -30.51
CA TYR A 160 2.38 0.27 -30.16
C TYR A 160 1.80 1.17 -31.26
N ASN A 161 0.93 2.08 -30.86
CA ASN A 161 0.38 3.13 -31.71
C ASN A 161 1.14 4.43 -31.48
N ARG A 162 1.88 4.89 -32.51
CA ARG A 162 2.70 6.09 -32.42
C ARG A 162 1.88 7.36 -32.18
N VAL A 163 0.71 7.49 -32.83
CA VAL A 163 -0.16 8.67 -32.63
C VAL A 163 -0.60 8.79 -31.19
N ARG A 164 -0.95 7.64 -30.55
CA ARG A 164 -1.26 7.59 -29.12
C ARG A 164 -0.03 7.91 -28.27
N GLY A 165 1.14 7.34 -28.60
CA GLY A 165 2.40 7.61 -27.90
C GLY A 165 2.78 9.08 -27.92
N ASP A 166 2.65 9.76 -29.08
CA ASP A 166 2.92 11.20 -29.19
C ASP A 166 1.99 12.04 -28.29
N LYS A 167 0.70 11.66 -28.19
CA LYS A 167 -0.25 12.30 -27.23
C LYS A 167 0.14 12.05 -25.77
N VAL A 168 0.63 10.84 -25.42
CA VAL A 168 1.15 10.51 -24.07
C VAL A 168 2.36 11.38 -23.73
N ILE A 169 3.33 11.48 -24.63
CA ILE A 169 4.53 12.32 -24.45
C ILE A 169 4.12 13.78 -24.23
N ALA A 170 3.25 14.30 -25.10
CA ALA A 170 2.78 15.70 -24.97
C ALA A 170 2.06 15.96 -23.64
N TYR A 171 1.24 15.00 -23.18
CA TYR A 171 0.58 15.09 -21.88
C TYR A 171 1.60 15.14 -20.73
N ALA A 172 2.58 14.25 -20.75
CA ALA A 172 3.61 14.19 -19.71
C ALA A 172 4.49 15.45 -19.69
N ARG A 173 4.79 16.06 -20.86
CA ARG A 173 5.50 17.35 -20.92
C ARG A 173 4.68 18.46 -20.26
N LYS A 174 3.40 18.54 -20.60
CA LYS A 174 2.47 19.50 -19.95
C LYS A 174 2.35 19.26 -18.44
N PHE A 175 2.37 18.00 -17.99
CA PHE A 175 2.41 17.67 -16.57
C PHE A 175 3.68 18.23 -15.92
N LEU A 176 4.85 18.05 -16.53
CA LEU A 176 6.11 18.59 -16.01
C LEU A 176 6.12 20.14 -15.98
N ASP A 177 5.54 20.81 -16.97
CA ASP A 177 5.37 22.28 -16.96
C ASP A 177 4.56 22.76 -15.75
N GLY A 178 3.59 21.95 -15.30
CA GLY A 178 2.80 22.27 -14.10
C GLY A 178 3.48 21.90 -12.79
N ALA A 179 4.17 20.76 -12.75
CA ALA A 179 4.75 20.21 -11.52
C ALA A 179 6.13 20.80 -11.19
N ALA A 180 6.97 21.02 -12.19
CA ALA A 180 8.33 21.52 -12.06
C ALA A 180 8.67 22.44 -13.27
N PRO A 181 8.07 23.64 -13.37
CA PRO A 181 8.22 24.52 -14.51
C PRO A 181 9.68 24.92 -14.73
N LEU A 182 10.05 25.13 -15.99
CA LEU A 182 11.31 25.75 -16.36
C LEU A 182 11.23 27.27 -16.15
N ALA A 183 12.37 27.92 -15.94
CA ALA A 183 12.46 29.38 -15.80
C ALA A 183 12.04 30.10 -17.09
N ASP A 184 12.42 29.52 -18.24
CA ASP A 184 12.01 29.96 -19.56
C ASP A 184 11.70 28.76 -20.44
N GLY A 185 10.69 28.87 -21.33
CA GLY A 185 10.28 27.83 -22.26
C GLY A 185 9.39 26.74 -21.60
N SER A 186 9.29 25.59 -22.24
CA SER A 186 8.47 24.45 -21.85
C SER A 186 9.29 23.17 -21.89
N TRP A 187 8.90 22.19 -21.07
CA TRP A 187 9.44 20.83 -21.16
C TRP A 187 9.22 20.18 -22.54
N ALA A 188 8.25 20.66 -23.31
CA ALA A 188 8.03 20.22 -24.68
C ALA A 188 9.13 20.66 -25.66
N ASP A 189 9.87 21.72 -25.32
CA ASP A 189 10.86 22.34 -26.20
C ASP A 189 12.29 21.88 -25.90
N ILE A 190 12.51 21.10 -24.82
CA ILE A 190 13.86 20.65 -24.45
C ILE A 190 14.42 19.63 -25.43
N THR A 191 15.71 19.71 -25.68
CA THR A 191 16.50 18.81 -26.53
C THR A 191 17.62 18.09 -25.76
N ARG A 192 17.95 18.59 -24.56
CA ARG A 192 18.98 18.00 -23.70
C ARG A 192 18.76 18.37 -22.24
N LEU A 193 19.08 17.43 -21.34
CA LEU A 193 19.21 17.66 -19.92
C LEU A 193 20.63 17.36 -19.47
N GLU A 194 21.16 18.17 -18.56
CA GLU A 194 22.43 17.98 -17.88
C GLU A 194 22.33 18.52 -16.44
N VAL A 195 23.29 18.15 -15.59
CA VAL A 195 23.45 18.70 -14.25
C VAL A 195 24.75 19.53 -14.22
N VAL A 196 24.61 20.82 -13.92
CA VAL A 196 25.71 21.76 -13.86
C VAL A 196 25.72 22.44 -12.50
N ASP A 197 26.81 22.37 -11.78
CA ASP A 197 26.96 22.97 -10.44
C ASP A 197 25.82 22.61 -9.48
N GLY A 198 25.39 21.33 -9.49
CA GLY A 198 24.33 20.81 -8.65
C GLY A 198 22.92 21.29 -9.03
N ARG A 199 22.68 21.72 -10.27
CA ARG A 199 21.39 22.18 -10.78
C ARG A 199 21.07 21.57 -12.14
N VAL A 200 19.80 21.39 -12.41
CA VAL A 200 19.33 20.98 -13.73
C VAL A 200 19.54 22.14 -14.72
N ALA A 201 20.21 21.85 -15.81
CA ALA A 201 20.29 22.71 -17.00
C ALA A 201 19.62 22.00 -18.18
N ALA A 202 18.86 22.76 -18.96
CA ALA A 202 18.17 22.24 -20.15
C ALA A 202 18.51 23.10 -21.36
N THR A 203 18.70 22.44 -22.51
CA THR A 203 18.83 23.11 -23.80
C THR A 203 17.51 23.07 -24.52
N LEU A 204 17.02 24.20 -25.00
CA LEU A 204 15.80 24.34 -25.79
C LEU A 204 16.05 24.08 -27.29
N ASP A 205 15.01 23.87 -28.08
CA ASP A 205 15.11 23.60 -29.52
C ASP A 205 15.51 24.82 -30.36
N ASP A 206 15.39 26.02 -29.82
CA ASP A 206 15.97 27.25 -30.40
C ASP A 206 17.46 27.45 -30.10
N GLY A 207 18.06 26.55 -29.31
CA GLY A 207 19.46 26.61 -28.86
C GLY A 207 19.65 27.44 -27.58
N GLY A 208 18.58 27.96 -26.99
CA GLY A 208 18.59 28.63 -25.69
C GLY A 208 18.89 27.66 -24.55
N SER A 209 19.38 28.16 -23.41
CA SER A 209 19.58 27.39 -22.18
C SER A 209 18.64 27.90 -21.10
N THR A 210 18.07 26.99 -20.35
CA THR A 210 17.16 27.27 -19.22
C THR A 210 17.47 26.34 -18.05
N SER A 211 16.80 26.55 -16.93
CA SER A 211 16.87 25.73 -15.71
C SER A 211 15.48 25.58 -15.09
N LEU A 212 15.36 24.89 -13.97
CA LEU A 212 14.13 24.91 -13.20
C LEU A 212 13.84 26.32 -12.68
N ALA A 213 12.58 26.75 -12.74
CA ALA A 213 12.13 28.00 -12.14
C ALA A 213 12.32 28.02 -10.61
N ASP A 214 12.18 26.85 -10.00
CA ASP A 214 12.45 26.59 -8.60
C ASP A 214 13.55 25.51 -8.51
N PRO A 215 14.81 25.91 -8.22
CA PRO A 215 15.92 24.96 -8.14
C PRO A 215 15.78 23.92 -7.01
N ASP A 216 15.02 24.22 -5.96
CA ASP A 216 14.81 23.31 -4.82
C ASP A 216 13.96 22.08 -5.18
N LYS A 217 13.34 22.09 -6.36
CA LYS A 217 12.67 20.92 -6.92
C LYS A 217 13.61 19.85 -7.46
N PHE A 218 14.89 20.14 -7.65
CA PHE A 218 15.88 19.14 -8.04
C PHE A 218 16.39 18.37 -6.84
N VAL A 219 16.24 17.04 -6.86
CA VAL A 219 16.61 16.15 -5.75
C VAL A 219 17.86 15.33 -6.06
N GLY A 220 18.06 14.95 -7.32
CA GLY A 220 19.23 14.15 -7.70
C GLY A 220 19.18 13.62 -9.15
N TYR A 221 20.16 12.79 -9.48
CA TYR A 221 20.29 12.22 -10.82
C TYR A 221 20.99 10.87 -10.80
N LEU A 222 20.88 10.12 -11.90
CA LEU A 222 21.64 8.91 -12.19
C LEU A 222 22.52 9.12 -13.43
N GLY A 223 23.62 8.38 -13.49
CA GLY A 223 24.59 8.50 -14.60
C GLY A 223 25.58 9.65 -14.40
N GLU A 224 26.18 10.12 -15.50
CA GLU A 224 27.12 11.25 -15.47
C GLU A 224 26.36 12.58 -15.47
N ALA A 225 26.87 13.59 -14.79
CA ALA A 225 26.24 14.91 -14.68
C ALA A 225 25.95 15.56 -16.04
N GLU A 226 26.88 15.44 -16.99
CA GLU A 226 26.74 15.97 -18.35
C GLU A 226 25.78 15.15 -19.23
N ARG A 227 25.49 13.90 -18.85
CA ARG A 227 24.65 12.98 -19.59
C ARG A 227 23.88 12.07 -18.60
N PRO A 228 22.95 12.61 -17.80
CA PRO A 228 22.22 11.84 -16.84
C PRO A 228 21.32 10.81 -17.55
N THR A 229 21.22 9.62 -16.95
CA THR A 229 20.26 8.58 -17.37
C THR A 229 18.92 8.72 -16.65
N ALA A 230 18.89 9.48 -15.55
CA ALA A 230 17.67 9.93 -14.89
C ALA A 230 17.89 11.28 -14.19
N VAL A 231 16.82 12.07 -14.10
CA VAL A 231 16.74 13.30 -13.30
C VAL A 231 15.57 13.14 -12.33
N LEU A 232 15.84 13.33 -11.04
CA LEU A 232 14.85 13.21 -9.97
C LEU A 232 14.42 14.60 -9.50
N LEU A 233 13.13 14.86 -9.57
CA LEU A 233 12.47 16.08 -9.12
C LEU A 233 11.52 15.79 -7.96
N VAL A 234 11.09 16.84 -7.25
CA VAL A 234 10.04 16.76 -6.20
C VAL A 234 8.97 17.82 -6.42
N ASN A 235 7.72 17.43 -6.17
CA ASN A 235 6.60 18.36 -6.15
C ASN A 235 5.57 17.92 -5.08
N ASN A 236 5.19 18.82 -4.18
CA ASN A 236 4.28 18.55 -3.07
C ASN A 236 4.69 17.32 -2.20
N GLY A 237 6.00 17.13 -2.02
CA GLY A 237 6.55 16.01 -1.25
C GLY A 237 6.60 14.67 -1.99
N LEU A 238 6.14 14.59 -3.25
CA LEU A 238 6.20 13.40 -4.09
C LEU A 238 7.25 13.56 -5.19
N HIS A 239 7.97 12.48 -5.49
CA HIS A 239 9.05 12.51 -6.45
C HIS A 239 8.60 12.20 -7.87
N ILE A 240 9.31 12.79 -8.83
CA ILE A 240 9.13 12.62 -10.27
C ILE A 240 10.50 12.26 -10.85
N GLU A 241 10.63 11.06 -11.41
CA GLU A 241 11.87 10.61 -12.05
C GLU A 241 11.70 10.66 -13.57
N ILE A 242 12.52 11.48 -14.24
CA ILE A 242 12.58 11.59 -15.70
C ILE A 242 13.65 10.62 -16.18
N LEU A 243 13.26 9.54 -16.85
CA LEU A 243 14.17 8.54 -17.39
C LEU A 243 14.64 8.92 -18.79
N ILE A 244 15.96 8.93 -19.00
CA ILE A 244 16.61 9.36 -20.25
C ILE A 244 17.37 8.17 -20.83
N ASP A 245 17.01 7.76 -22.05
CA ASP A 245 17.66 6.69 -22.80
C ASP A 245 17.34 6.86 -24.30
N PRO A 246 18.18 7.57 -25.03
CA PRO A 246 17.97 7.88 -26.45
C PRO A 246 18.02 6.64 -27.35
N ASP A 247 18.54 5.51 -26.86
CA ASP A 247 18.63 4.26 -27.62
C ASP A 247 17.37 3.39 -27.44
N SER A 248 16.50 3.73 -26.49
CA SER A 248 15.23 3.00 -26.27
C SER A 248 14.20 3.28 -27.37
N PRO A 249 13.21 2.38 -27.58
CA PRO A 249 12.18 2.58 -28.61
C PRO A 249 11.41 3.90 -28.50
N ILE A 250 11.14 4.38 -27.27
CA ILE A 250 10.45 5.66 -27.05
C ILE A 250 11.45 6.81 -27.05
N GLY A 251 12.55 6.73 -26.31
CA GLY A 251 13.53 7.80 -26.21
C GLY A 251 14.17 8.17 -27.55
N SER A 252 14.34 7.21 -28.49
CA SER A 252 14.84 7.48 -29.84
C SER A 252 13.91 8.36 -30.69
N THR A 253 12.65 8.51 -30.29
CA THR A 253 11.66 9.38 -30.94
C THR A 253 11.46 10.70 -30.22
N ASP A 254 12.05 10.87 -29.03
CA ASP A 254 11.95 12.05 -28.19
C ASP A 254 13.13 12.99 -28.42
N LYS A 255 12.89 14.30 -28.50
CA LYS A 255 13.94 15.30 -28.77
C LYS A 255 15.07 15.28 -27.74
N ALA A 256 14.75 15.03 -26.47
CA ALA A 256 15.69 15.00 -25.34
C ALA A 256 16.09 13.57 -24.93
N GLY A 257 15.65 12.55 -25.67
CA GLY A 257 15.92 11.15 -25.34
C GLY A 257 15.14 10.63 -24.14
N ILE A 258 14.08 11.33 -23.71
CA ILE A 258 13.26 10.90 -22.56
C ILE A 258 12.42 9.70 -22.97
N LYS A 259 12.60 8.60 -22.23
CA LYS A 259 11.85 7.35 -22.49
C LYS A 259 10.62 7.17 -21.61
N ASP A 260 10.61 7.81 -20.43
CA ASP A 260 9.49 7.73 -19.48
C ASP A 260 9.57 8.85 -18.43
N VAL A 261 8.44 9.08 -17.77
CA VAL A 261 8.32 9.83 -16.54
C VAL A 261 7.72 8.90 -15.50
N VAL A 262 8.48 8.61 -14.45
CA VAL A 262 8.05 7.71 -13.36
C VAL A 262 7.66 8.56 -12.16
N LEU A 263 6.50 8.29 -11.61
CA LEU A 263 5.95 9.02 -10.46
C LEU A 263 6.06 8.19 -9.19
N GLU A 264 6.40 8.85 -8.08
CA GLU A 264 6.14 8.29 -6.76
C GLU A 264 4.62 8.30 -6.55
N SER A 265 4.01 7.12 -6.51
CA SER A 265 2.57 6.92 -6.68
C SER A 265 1.93 6.34 -5.42
N ALA A 266 1.96 5.01 -5.24
CA ALA A 266 1.36 4.38 -4.08
C ALA A 266 2.27 4.55 -2.85
N ILE A 267 1.98 5.52 -2.01
CA ILE A 267 2.77 5.84 -0.82
C ILE A 267 2.53 4.82 0.28
N THR A 268 1.27 4.40 0.44
CA THR A 268 0.87 3.35 1.38
C THR A 268 0.06 2.28 0.65
N THR A 269 0.12 1.04 1.15
CA THR A 269 -0.66 -0.07 0.64
C THR A 269 -1.24 -0.86 1.80
N ILE A 270 -2.55 -1.08 1.78
CA ILE A 270 -3.26 -1.94 2.75
C ILE A 270 -3.28 -3.36 2.19
N MET A 271 -2.62 -4.27 2.90
CA MET A 271 -2.74 -5.72 2.71
C MET A 271 -4.00 -6.18 3.42
N ASP A 272 -4.99 -6.60 2.65
CA ASP A 272 -6.35 -6.72 3.13
C ASP A 272 -6.74 -8.17 3.44
N PHE A 273 -7.19 -8.40 4.68
CA PHE A 273 -7.83 -9.66 5.12
C PHE A 273 -9.36 -9.53 5.18
N GLU A 274 -9.93 -8.39 4.83
CA GLU A 274 -11.34 -8.09 5.01
C GLU A 274 -12.08 -8.07 3.66
N ASP A 275 -12.47 -6.92 3.14
CA ASP A 275 -13.44 -6.79 2.05
C ASP A 275 -13.00 -7.39 0.70
N SER A 276 -11.71 -7.43 0.41
CA SER A 276 -11.18 -7.91 -0.87
C SER A 276 -10.84 -9.40 -0.89
N VAL A 277 -11.03 -10.12 0.22
CA VAL A 277 -10.74 -11.55 0.35
C VAL A 277 -11.91 -12.31 0.97
N ALA A 278 -11.93 -13.64 0.77
CA ALA A 278 -12.75 -14.58 1.50
C ALA A 278 -11.84 -15.71 1.97
N ALA A 279 -11.37 -15.64 3.23
CA ALA A 279 -10.64 -16.69 3.90
C ALA A 279 -11.65 -17.55 4.69
N VAL A 280 -12.03 -18.68 4.14
CA VAL A 280 -13.18 -19.46 4.66
C VAL A 280 -12.78 -20.49 5.70
N ASP A 281 -11.49 -20.83 5.79
CA ASP A 281 -10.96 -21.84 6.71
C ASP A 281 -9.53 -21.52 7.18
N ALA A 282 -8.95 -22.42 7.98
CA ALA A 282 -7.63 -22.27 8.52
C ALA A 282 -6.52 -22.26 7.44
N ASP A 283 -6.70 -22.98 6.34
CA ASP A 283 -5.71 -23.05 5.24
C ASP A 283 -5.64 -21.70 4.51
N ASP A 284 -6.79 -21.10 4.21
CA ASP A 284 -6.88 -19.75 3.61
C ASP A 284 -6.27 -18.70 4.54
N LYS A 285 -6.55 -18.76 5.85
CA LYS A 285 -5.95 -17.84 6.82
C LYS A 285 -4.43 -17.96 6.84
N VAL A 286 -3.90 -19.19 6.90
CA VAL A 286 -2.47 -19.41 6.90
C VAL A 286 -1.82 -18.96 5.59
N LEU A 287 -2.47 -19.11 4.44
CA LEU A 287 -2.00 -18.55 3.19
C LEU A 287 -1.82 -17.02 3.28
N GLY A 288 -2.81 -16.30 3.80
CA GLY A 288 -2.73 -14.87 4.01
C GLY A 288 -1.63 -14.48 4.99
N TYR A 289 -1.55 -15.15 6.13
CA TYR A 289 -0.51 -14.89 7.13
C TYR A 289 0.90 -15.19 6.60
N ARG A 290 1.07 -16.24 5.79
CA ARG A 290 2.35 -16.57 5.15
C ARG A 290 2.77 -15.51 4.13
N ASN A 291 1.85 -14.99 3.33
CA ASN A 291 2.13 -13.89 2.42
C ASN A 291 2.50 -12.62 3.20
N TRP A 292 1.79 -12.32 4.29
CA TRP A 292 2.11 -11.20 5.18
C TRP A 292 3.48 -11.37 5.84
N LEU A 293 3.84 -12.58 6.27
CA LEU A 293 5.15 -12.90 6.83
C LEU A 293 6.27 -12.67 5.80
N GLY A 294 6.09 -13.16 4.57
CA GLY A 294 7.05 -12.97 3.49
C GLY A 294 7.25 -11.50 3.12
N LEU A 295 6.19 -10.68 3.16
CA LEU A 295 6.30 -9.21 2.98
C LEU A 295 7.11 -8.56 4.12
N ASN A 296 6.86 -8.95 5.38
CA ASN A 296 7.56 -8.39 6.54
C ASN A 296 9.02 -8.86 6.64
N ARG A 297 9.32 -10.08 6.19
CA ARG A 297 10.69 -10.58 6.06
C ARG A 297 11.39 -10.06 4.81
N GLY A 298 10.62 -9.64 3.82
CA GLY A 298 11.14 -9.20 2.55
C GLY A 298 11.54 -10.31 1.59
N ASP A 299 11.10 -11.54 1.84
CA ASP A 299 11.42 -12.73 1.06
C ASP A 299 10.23 -13.31 0.26
N LEU A 300 9.08 -12.63 0.28
CA LEU A 300 7.93 -13.03 -0.56
C LEU A 300 8.32 -13.01 -2.03
N THR A 301 8.09 -14.11 -2.70
CA THR A 301 8.36 -14.25 -4.15
C THR A 301 7.18 -14.88 -4.86
N GLU A 302 7.01 -14.56 -6.16
CA GLU A 302 5.99 -15.16 -7.01
C GLU A 302 6.52 -15.37 -8.43
N GLN A 303 6.18 -16.52 -9.02
CA GLN A 303 6.51 -16.82 -10.42
C GLN A 303 5.48 -16.17 -11.35
N VAL A 304 5.94 -15.31 -12.24
CA VAL A 304 5.07 -14.59 -13.18
C VAL A 304 5.49 -14.92 -14.60
N SER A 305 4.52 -15.38 -15.41
CA SER A 305 4.71 -15.60 -16.85
C SER A 305 4.22 -14.41 -17.65
N LYS A 306 5.02 -13.92 -18.58
CA LYS A 306 4.68 -12.89 -19.55
C LYS A 306 5.05 -13.36 -20.96
N GLY A 307 4.07 -13.82 -21.72
CA GLY A 307 4.32 -14.53 -22.98
C GLY A 307 5.04 -15.85 -22.71
N ASP A 308 6.17 -16.08 -23.39
CA ASP A 308 6.99 -17.29 -23.26
C ASP A 308 8.07 -17.17 -22.14
N GLU A 309 8.17 -16.01 -21.49
CA GLU A 309 9.14 -15.79 -20.42
C GLU A 309 8.50 -15.97 -19.05
N THR A 310 9.24 -16.62 -18.14
CA THR A 310 8.86 -16.72 -16.72
C THR A 310 9.96 -16.07 -15.89
N PHE A 311 9.58 -15.20 -14.98
CA PHE A 311 10.50 -14.55 -14.06
C PHE A 311 9.95 -14.56 -12.64
N THR A 312 10.87 -14.50 -11.67
CA THR A 312 10.49 -14.40 -10.25
C THR A 312 10.26 -12.93 -9.90
N ARG A 313 9.06 -12.61 -9.44
CA ARG A 313 8.75 -11.30 -8.87
C ARG A 313 9.15 -11.28 -7.41
N VAL A 314 9.81 -10.21 -7.01
CA VAL A 314 10.27 -9.92 -5.66
C VAL A 314 9.89 -8.48 -5.28
N LEU A 315 10.10 -8.11 -4.02
CA LEU A 315 10.00 -6.70 -3.59
C LEU A 315 11.12 -5.88 -4.25
N SER A 316 10.79 -4.65 -4.68
CA SER A 316 11.74 -3.73 -5.30
C SER A 316 12.77 -3.22 -4.28
N GLU A 317 14.00 -3.04 -4.72
CA GLU A 317 15.04 -2.39 -3.92
C GLU A 317 14.80 -0.89 -3.79
N ASP A 318 15.47 -0.26 -2.83
CA ASP A 318 15.46 1.19 -2.70
C ASP A 318 16.20 1.85 -3.87
N ARG A 319 15.84 3.10 -4.15
CA ARG A 319 16.38 3.88 -5.28
C ARG A 319 17.40 4.86 -4.77
N THR A 320 18.62 4.81 -5.31
CA THR A 320 19.73 5.64 -4.87
C THR A 320 20.22 6.53 -6.01
N TYR A 321 20.36 7.81 -5.71
CA TYR A 321 20.73 8.87 -6.66
C TYR A 321 21.91 9.67 -6.13
N THR A 322 22.59 10.41 -7.02
CA THR A 322 23.55 11.46 -6.64
C THR A 322 22.78 12.77 -6.44
N GLY A 323 22.86 13.34 -5.26
CA GLY A 323 22.21 14.61 -4.90
C GLY A 323 22.90 15.84 -5.48
N PRO A 324 22.29 17.03 -5.33
CA PRO A 324 22.84 18.31 -5.82
C PRO A 324 24.23 18.66 -5.26
N ASP A 325 24.53 18.21 -4.06
CA ASP A 325 25.81 18.42 -3.36
C ASP A 325 26.86 17.32 -3.65
N GLY A 326 26.50 16.34 -4.51
CA GLY A 326 27.30 15.15 -4.78
C GLY A 326 27.17 14.04 -3.74
N GLY A 327 26.37 14.25 -2.69
CA GLY A 327 26.02 13.23 -1.71
C GLY A 327 25.05 12.19 -2.27
N GLN A 328 24.80 11.12 -1.50
CA GLN A 328 23.88 10.07 -1.86
C GLN A 328 22.47 10.39 -1.32
N VAL A 329 21.45 10.27 -2.17
CA VAL A 329 20.04 10.35 -1.81
C VAL A 329 19.39 8.98 -2.05
N THR A 330 18.80 8.38 -1.01
CA THR A 330 18.13 7.09 -1.12
C THR A 330 16.65 7.24 -0.80
N LEU A 331 15.79 6.76 -1.68
CA LEU A 331 14.34 6.78 -1.55
C LEU A 331 13.80 5.34 -1.45
N PRO A 332 12.73 5.12 -0.67
CA PRO A 332 12.08 3.81 -0.58
C PRO A 332 11.62 3.32 -1.96
N GLY A 333 11.92 2.07 -2.29
CA GLY A 333 11.47 1.43 -3.53
C GLY A 333 10.04 0.88 -3.44
N ARG A 334 9.48 0.79 -2.23
CA ARG A 334 8.20 0.15 -1.92
C ARG A 334 7.31 1.11 -1.13
N SER A 335 5.98 0.92 -1.21
CA SER A 335 5.02 1.59 -0.33
C SER A 335 5.19 1.16 1.13
N LEU A 336 4.79 2.03 2.06
CA LEU A 336 4.61 1.63 3.45
C LEU A 336 3.40 0.68 3.52
N LEU A 337 3.60 -0.50 4.11
CA LEU A 337 2.58 -1.54 4.15
C LEU A 337 1.77 -1.45 5.44
N PHE A 338 0.46 -1.44 5.28
CA PHE A 338 -0.50 -1.66 6.35
C PHE A 338 -1.16 -3.02 6.21
N VAL A 339 -1.71 -3.54 7.28
CA VAL A 339 -2.62 -4.69 7.27
C VAL A 339 -3.99 -4.24 7.74
N ARG A 340 -5.05 -4.67 7.04
CA ARG A 340 -6.42 -4.53 7.50
C ARG A 340 -6.95 -5.90 7.89
N ASN A 341 -7.15 -6.09 9.19
CA ASN A 341 -7.75 -7.29 9.74
C ASN A 341 -9.26 -7.30 9.50
N VAL A 342 -9.88 -8.49 9.53
CA VAL A 342 -11.33 -8.60 9.42
C VAL A 342 -12.03 -7.89 10.59
N GLY A 343 -13.23 -7.40 10.35
CA GLY A 343 -14.05 -6.75 11.37
C GLY A 343 -14.53 -7.73 12.44
N HIS A 344 -14.95 -7.19 13.59
CA HIS A 344 -15.30 -7.97 14.79
C HIS A 344 -16.67 -8.69 14.73
N LEU A 345 -17.30 -8.74 13.56
CA LEU A 345 -18.54 -9.48 13.33
C LEU A 345 -18.30 -10.96 13.03
N MET A 346 -17.22 -11.26 12.33
CA MET A 346 -16.94 -12.59 11.78
C MET A 346 -16.28 -13.50 12.82
N THR A 347 -16.50 -14.80 12.67
CA THR A 347 -15.78 -15.88 13.36
C THR A 347 -15.09 -16.77 12.34
N ASN A 348 -14.09 -17.53 12.77
CA ASN A 348 -13.36 -18.46 11.90
C ASN A 348 -13.00 -19.72 12.65
N ASP A 349 -13.07 -20.85 11.98
CA ASP A 349 -12.85 -22.17 12.55
C ASP A 349 -11.36 -22.51 12.78
N ALA A 350 -10.43 -21.65 12.37
CA ALA A 350 -9.00 -21.89 12.61
C ALA A 350 -8.65 -22.01 14.10
N MET A 351 -9.42 -21.35 14.97
CA MET A 351 -9.43 -21.54 16.43
C MET A 351 -10.86 -21.63 16.94
N VAL A 352 -11.12 -22.59 17.81
CA VAL A 352 -12.39 -22.76 18.52
C VAL A 352 -12.14 -22.87 20.02
N PHE A 353 -13.14 -22.58 20.85
CA PHE A 353 -13.05 -22.87 22.27
C PHE A 353 -13.11 -24.38 22.51
N ASP A 354 -12.38 -24.84 23.52
CA ASP A 354 -12.48 -26.22 23.98
C ASP A 354 -13.78 -26.44 24.76
N ALA A 355 -14.58 -27.41 24.36
CA ALA A 355 -15.82 -27.79 25.04
C ALA A 355 -15.71 -29.25 25.51
N ASP A 356 -15.00 -29.45 26.63
CA ASP A 356 -14.75 -30.78 27.24
C ASP A 356 -14.04 -31.76 26.26
N GLY A 357 -13.08 -31.26 25.45
CA GLY A 357 -12.36 -32.05 24.46
C GLY A 357 -13.02 -32.11 23.10
N GLU A 358 -14.14 -31.44 22.88
CA GLU A 358 -14.83 -31.28 21.62
C GLU A 358 -14.71 -29.84 21.09
N ASP A 359 -14.99 -29.62 19.81
CA ASP A 359 -15.00 -28.29 19.21
C ASP A 359 -16.19 -27.49 19.71
N GLY A 360 -15.91 -26.41 20.43
CA GLY A 360 -16.87 -25.42 20.88
C GLY A 360 -17.10 -24.29 19.87
N PRO A 361 -17.57 -23.11 20.32
CA PRO A 361 -17.77 -21.96 19.47
C PRO A 361 -16.46 -21.47 18.82
N GLU A 362 -16.57 -20.94 17.61
CA GLU A 362 -15.45 -20.30 16.89
C GLU A 362 -14.99 -19.02 17.59
N VAL A 363 -13.69 -18.75 17.48
CA VAL A 363 -13.08 -17.52 17.99
C VAL A 363 -13.41 -16.34 17.05
N PRO A 364 -13.68 -15.12 17.59
CA PRO A 364 -13.82 -13.94 16.75
C PRO A 364 -12.62 -13.72 15.87
N GLU A 365 -12.84 -13.70 14.57
CA GLU A 365 -11.78 -13.67 13.55
C GLU A 365 -10.92 -12.40 13.63
N GLY A 366 -11.53 -11.24 13.94
CA GLY A 366 -10.78 -9.98 14.11
C GLY A 366 -9.81 -10.02 15.29
N ILE A 367 -10.09 -10.77 16.35
CA ILE A 367 -9.16 -10.97 17.47
C ILE A 367 -8.03 -11.89 17.03
N GLN A 368 -8.34 -12.98 16.34
CA GLN A 368 -7.36 -13.89 15.74
C GLN A 368 -6.40 -13.14 14.82
N ASP A 369 -6.93 -12.39 13.86
CA ASP A 369 -6.13 -11.62 12.91
C ASP A 369 -5.20 -10.62 13.63
N ALA A 370 -5.73 -9.87 14.60
CA ALA A 370 -4.93 -8.89 15.33
C ALA A 370 -3.74 -9.52 16.06
N LEU A 371 -3.91 -10.70 16.63
CA LEU A 371 -2.84 -11.43 17.31
C LEU A 371 -1.75 -11.88 16.34
N PHE A 372 -2.13 -12.51 15.23
CA PHE A 372 -1.16 -13.12 14.32
C PHE A 372 -0.53 -12.12 13.36
N THR A 373 -1.27 -11.14 12.88
CA THR A 373 -0.70 -10.08 12.05
C THR A 373 0.28 -9.20 12.83
N SER A 374 0.01 -8.96 14.13
CA SER A 374 0.93 -8.23 15.01
C SER A 374 2.19 -9.04 15.32
N LEU A 375 2.08 -10.34 15.59
CA LEU A 375 3.23 -11.24 15.74
C LEU A 375 4.13 -11.16 14.50
N ILE A 376 3.54 -11.29 13.32
CA ILE A 376 4.23 -11.25 12.04
C ILE A 376 4.90 -9.87 11.82
N GLY A 377 4.23 -8.79 12.21
CA GLY A 377 4.75 -7.42 12.11
C GLY A 377 6.06 -7.19 12.87
N ILE A 378 6.37 -8.01 13.90
CA ILE A 378 7.66 -7.95 14.62
C ILE A 378 8.84 -8.15 13.67
N HIS A 379 8.70 -9.01 12.65
CA HIS A 379 9.76 -9.22 11.66
C HIS A 379 10.07 -7.94 10.88
N GLY A 380 9.05 -7.20 10.45
CA GLY A 380 9.22 -5.92 9.76
C GLY A 380 9.88 -4.84 10.64
N LEU A 381 9.51 -4.76 11.92
CA LEU A 381 10.11 -3.82 12.87
C LEU A 381 11.60 -4.10 13.09
N ARG A 382 12.01 -5.36 13.14
CA ARG A 382 13.43 -5.76 13.32
C ARG A 382 14.28 -5.56 12.08
N GLN A 383 13.68 -5.64 10.89
CA GLN A 383 14.36 -5.32 9.63
C GLN A 383 14.65 -3.81 9.49
N GLY A 384 13.91 -2.96 10.20
CA GLY A 384 14.02 -1.51 10.16
C GLY A 384 15.30 -0.90 10.74
N ASP A 385 16.17 -1.71 11.36
CA ASP A 385 17.43 -1.25 11.95
C ASP A 385 18.56 -0.96 10.92
N GLY A 386 18.21 -0.86 9.64
CA GLY A 386 19.10 -0.35 8.58
C GLY A 386 20.05 -1.37 7.97
N ASN A 387 19.95 -2.65 8.32
CA ASN A 387 20.89 -3.68 7.88
C ASN A 387 20.31 -4.74 6.92
N GLY A 388 19.08 -4.56 6.42
CA GLY A 388 18.45 -5.49 5.50
C GLY A 388 17.98 -4.82 4.20
N PRO A 389 17.94 -5.53 3.09
CA PRO A 389 17.56 -4.99 1.78
C PRO A 389 16.11 -4.48 1.70
N LEU A 390 15.31 -4.62 2.78
CA LEU A 390 13.87 -4.36 2.77
C LEU A 390 13.39 -3.61 4.01
N ALA A 391 14.25 -2.75 4.57
CA ALA A 391 14.03 -1.99 5.81
C ALA A 391 12.74 -1.16 5.86
N ASN A 392 12.06 -0.90 4.75
CA ASN A 392 10.81 -0.15 4.67
C ASN A 392 9.55 -1.03 4.54
N SER A 393 9.65 -2.35 4.63
CA SER A 393 8.49 -3.23 4.84
C SER A 393 8.00 -3.09 6.28
N ARG A 394 7.55 -1.89 6.65
CA ARG A 394 7.04 -1.61 7.99
C ARG A 394 5.54 -1.86 8.02
N THR A 395 5.09 -2.30 9.15
CA THR A 395 3.68 -2.47 9.47
C THR A 395 3.25 -1.39 10.43
#